data_6b9397cd25e016066f5a6d4cbd38b656
#
_entry.id   6b9397cd25e016066f5a6d4cbd38b656
#
_cell.length_a   1.000
_cell.length_b   1.000
_cell.length_c   1.000
_cell.angle_alpha   90.00
_cell.angle_beta   90.00
_cell.angle_gamma   90.00
#
_symmetry.space_group_name_H-M   'P 1'
#
loop_
_entity.id
_entity.type
_entity.pdbx_description
1 polymer ?
#
loop_
_entity_poly.entity_id
_entity_poly.type
_entity_poly.pdbx_seq_one_letter_code
_entity_poly.pdbx_strand_id
1 'polypeptide(L)'
;MFGGILSNSFNWEQVKLQDICSSIVRGPFGSSLKKEFFVKNGYKVYEQKNAINQSADLGEYYIDEKKFKELQRFECKTGDITMSCSGTVGKLFQLPKNSKTGIINQALCKFSLNNKIISIYFLKYLEKVMENLKLNGSGIKNISSVSYIKKIDINLPSIELQNKFAERVEKIEKLSFEIEKSIKEAENLYNSLMNKYFE
;
A
#
# COMPACT_ATOMS: atom_id res chain seq x y z
N MET A 1 24.68 -2.10 -2.06
CA MET A 1 24.51 -0.65 -2.05
C MET A 1 23.54 -0.17 -0.97
N PHE A 2 22.48 -0.93 -0.60
CA PHE A 2 21.52 -0.51 0.43
C PHE A 2 21.60 -1.35 1.71
N GLY A 3 22.55 -2.29 1.84
CA GLY A 3 22.68 -3.17 3.00
C GLY A 3 21.35 -3.82 3.40
N GLY A 4 21.21 -4.19 4.66
CA GLY A 4 19.88 -4.50 5.20
C GLY A 4 19.12 -3.18 5.41
N ILE A 5 18.02 -2.95 4.70
CA ILE A 5 17.26 -1.69 4.75
C ILE A 5 16.85 -1.30 6.19
N LEU A 6 16.70 -2.28 7.06
CA LEU A 6 16.37 -2.09 8.48
C LEU A 6 17.59 -1.94 9.39
N SER A 7 18.78 -2.42 8.99
CA SER A 7 19.98 -2.47 9.84
C SER A 7 20.74 -1.14 9.92
N ASN A 8 20.36 -0.15 9.14
CA ASN A 8 21.02 1.16 9.06
C ASN A 8 22.57 1.10 8.98
N SER A 9 23.11 0.11 8.25
CA SER A 9 24.57 -0.10 8.13
C SER A 9 25.33 1.07 7.49
N PHE A 10 24.63 2.06 6.93
CA PHE A 10 25.19 3.28 6.35
C PHE A 10 25.03 4.53 7.25
N ASN A 11 24.58 4.37 8.49
CA ASN A 11 24.33 5.46 9.44
C ASN A 11 23.48 6.60 8.86
N TRP A 12 22.43 6.27 8.09
CA TRP A 12 21.48 7.26 7.62
C TRP A 12 20.74 7.90 8.79
N GLU A 13 20.25 9.12 8.58
CA GLU A 13 19.37 9.77 9.53
C GLU A 13 18.18 8.84 9.87
N GLN A 14 17.89 8.69 11.16
CA GLN A 14 16.75 7.91 11.62
C GLN A 14 15.65 8.88 12.07
N VAL A 15 14.50 8.79 11.42
CA VAL A 15 13.34 9.65 11.69
C VAL A 15 12.12 8.80 12.03
N LYS A 16 11.10 9.39 12.67
CA LYS A 16 9.84 8.71 12.89
C LYS A 16 8.97 8.76 11.61
N LEU A 17 8.18 7.72 11.39
CA LEU A 17 7.28 7.65 10.23
C LEU A 17 6.35 8.88 10.14
N GLN A 18 5.94 9.45 11.28
CA GLN A 18 5.15 10.67 11.28
C GLN A 18 5.89 11.89 10.71
N ASP A 19 7.22 11.92 10.73
CA ASP A 19 8.03 13.08 10.31
C ASP A 19 8.21 13.15 8.79
N ILE A 20 7.89 12.05 8.11
CA ILE A 20 7.93 11.90 6.64
C ILE A 20 6.54 11.85 6.00
N CYS A 21 5.49 11.99 6.80
CA CYS A 21 4.11 12.05 6.33
C CYS A 21 3.48 13.40 6.69
N SER A 22 2.76 14.00 5.74
CA SER A 22 1.89 15.15 6.01
C SER A 22 0.61 14.72 6.75
N SER A 23 0.20 13.46 6.56
CA SER A 23 -0.98 12.89 7.23
C SER A 23 -0.86 11.38 7.40
N ILE A 24 -1.25 10.88 8.57
CA ILE A 24 -1.44 9.45 8.86
C ILE A 24 -2.78 9.32 9.54
N VAL A 25 -3.73 8.68 8.85
CA VAL A 25 -5.12 8.57 9.32
C VAL A 25 -5.60 7.14 9.16
N ARG A 26 -6.16 6.59 10.21
CA ARG A 26 -6.94 5.35 10.12
C ARG A 26 -8.40 5.68 9.85
N GLY A 27 -9.06 4.84 9.03
CA GLY A 27 -10.45 5.04 8.66
C GLY A 27 -11.42 5.06 9.85
N PRO A 28 -12.63 5.58 9.65
CA PRO A 28 -13.61 5.84 10.71
C PRO A 28 -14.04 4.55 11.41
N PHE A 29 -14.21 4.63 12.72
CA PHE A 29 -14.71 3.53 13.54
C PHE A 29 -16.20 3.70 13.89
N GLY A 30 -16.81 2.59 14.31
CA GLY A 30 -18.18 2.59 14.85
C GLY A 30 -19.24 2.91 13.81
N SER A 31 -20.21 3.74 14.20
CA SER A 31 -21.38 4.07 13.40
C SER A 31 -21.16 5.12 12.30
N SER A 32 -19.93 5.65 12.17
CA SER A 32 -19.65 6.73 11.21
C SER A 32 -19.78 6.32 9.75
N LEU A 33 -19.59 5.03 9.44
CA LEU A 33 -19.69 4.46 8.10
C LEU A 33 -20.48 3.16 8.14
N LYS A 34 -21.81 3.25 8.06
CA LYS A 34 -22.73 2.11 8.03
C LYS A 34 -23.24 1.85 6.62
N LYS A 35 -23.78 0.65 6.39
CA LYS A 35 -24.36 0.25 5.10
C LYS A 35 -25.46 1.18 4.60
N GLU A 36 -26.25 1.78 5.50
CA GLU A 36 -27.33 2.73 5.20
C GLU A 36 -26.85 4.02 4.49
N PHE A 37 -25.56 4.35 4.58
CA PHE A 37 -24.97 5.52 3.92
C PHE A 37 -24.46 5.22 2.51
N PHE A 38 -24.51 3.96 2.08
CA PHE A 38 -23.99 3.61 0.78
C PHE A 38 -25.00 3.89 -0.33
N VAL A 39 -24.48 4.48 -1.40
CA VAL A 39 -25.22 4.84 -2.61
C VAL A 39 -24.63 4.12 -3.82
N LYS A 40 -25.34 4.10 -4.96
CA LYS A 40 -24.86 3.44 -6.18
C LYS A 40 -23.69 4.18 -6.84
N ASN A 41 -23.67 5.52 -6.75
CA ASN A 41 -22.67 6.36 -7.35
C ASN A 41 -22.30 7.51 -6.41
N GLY A 42 -21.05 7.96 -6.44
CA GLY A 42 -20.57 9.04 -5.59
C GLY A 42 -19.07 8.91 -5.30
N TYR A 43 -18.68 9.26 -4.09
CA TYR A 43 -17.31 9.14 -3.60
C TYR A 43 -17.05 7.70 -3.16
N LYS A 44 -15.93 7.13 -3.64
CA LYS A 44 -15.60 5.73 -3.41
C LYS A 44 -15.27 5.45 -1.95
N VAL A 45 -15.67 4.29 -1.45
CA VAL A 45 -15.19 3.74 -0.18
C VAL A 45 -14.11 2.70 -0.46
N TYR A 46 -12.87 3.06 -0.14
CA TYR A 46 -11.75 2.14 -0.23
C TYR A 46 -11.74 1.19 0.96
N GLU A 47 -11.58 -0.09 0.66
CA GLU A 47 -11.64 -1.18 1.60
C GLU A 47 -10.32 -1.96 1.61
N GLN A 48 -10.13 -2.81 2.59
CA GLN A 48 -8.97 -3.68 2.72
C GLN A 48 -8.65 -4.46 1.43
N LYS A 49 -9.67 -4.92 0.70
CA LYS A 49 -9.50 -5.66 -0.56
C LYS A 49 -8.75 -4.86 -1.63
N ASN A 50 -8.85 -3.52 -1.62
CA ASN A 50 -8.10 -2.68 -2.55
C ASN A 50 -6.59 -2.78 -2.28
N ALA A 51 -6.17 -2.73 -1.02
CA ALA A 51 -4.76 -2.85 -0.64
C ALA A 51 -4.22 -4.28 -0.82
N ILE A 52 -5.02 -5.30 -0.50
CA ILE A 52 -4.63 -6.71 -0.63
C ILE A 52 -4.42 -7.09 -2.10
N ASN A 53 -5.33 -6.69 -2.98
CA ASN A 53 -5.32 -7.08 -4.40
C ASN A 53 -4.69 -6.01 -5.32
N GLN A 54 -4.06 -4.98 -4.76
CA GLN A 54 -3.37 -3.92 -5.53
C GLN A 54 -4.26 -3.28 -6.62
N SER A 55 -5.54 -3.04 -6.31
CA SER A 55 -6.52 -2.53 -7.27
C SER A 55 -7.41 -1.45 -6.67
N ALA A 56 -7.45 -0.27 -7.32
CA ALA A 56 -8.34 0.82 -6.97
C ALA A 56 -9.81 0.57 -7.39
N ASP A 57 -10.04 -0.32 -8.35
CA ASP A 57 -11.35 -0.53 -8.96
C ASP A 57 -12.25 -1.47 -8.16
N LEU A 58 -11.66 -2.33 -7.34
CA LEU A 58 -12.42 -3.26 -6.50
C LEU A 58 -13.30 -2.52 -5.50
N GLY A 59 -14.47 -3.08 -5.25
CA GLY A 59 -15.44 -2.56 -4.29
C GLY A 59 -16.54 -1.73 -4.94
N GLU A 60 -17.75 -1.88 -4.39
CA GLU A 60 -19.00 -1.34 -4.93
C GLU A 60 -19.61 -0.26 -4.02
N TYR A 61 -18.92 0.08 -2.93
CA TYR A 61 -19.46 1.02 -1.97
C TYR A 61 -19.05 2.45 -2.31
N TYR A 62 -20.04 3.31 -2.33
CA TYR A 62 -19.89 4.75 -2.53
C TYR A 62 -20.71 5.48 -1.48
N ILE A 63 -20.36 6.73 -1.20
CA ILE A 63 -21.10 7.64 -0.33
C ILE A 63 -21.43 8.91 -1.11
N ASP A 64 -22.50 9.59 -0.70
CA ASP A 64 -22.89 10.87 -1.28
C ASP A 64 -21.95 12.02 -0.85
N GLU A 65 -22.12 13.18 -1.46
CA GLU A 65 -21.31 14.36 -1.18
C GLU A 65 -21.47 14.86 0.27
N LYS A 66 -22.66 14.78 0.83
CA LYS A 66 -22.92 15.19 2.21
C LYS A 66 -22.10 14.33 3.17
N LYS A 67 -22.16 13.00 3.00
CA LYS A 67 -21.42 12.05 3.84
C LYS A 67 -19.93 12.15 3.62
N PHE A 68 -19.48 12.42 2.39
CA PHE A 68 -18.08 12.66 2.10
C PHE A 68 -17.55 13.88 2.85
N LYS A 69 -18.28 15.01 2.86
CA LYS A 69 -17.90 16.21 3.62
C LYS A 69 -17.80 15.96 5.13
N GLU A 70 -18.74 15.18 5.70
CA GLU A 70 -18.69 14.77 7.10
C GLU A 70 -17.44 13.94 7.42
N LEU A 71 -16.98 13.12 6.47
CA LEU A 71 -15.86 12.20 6.59
C LEU A 71 -14.58 12.69 5.89
N GLN A 72 -14.49 13.96 5.55
CA GLN A 72 -13.37 14.54 4.78
C GLN A 72 -11.99 14.27 5.39
N ARG A 73 -11.90 14.14 6.71
CA ARG A 73 -10.67 13.72 7.40
C ARG A 73 -10.10 12.40 6.86
N PHE A 74 -10.97 11.53 6.35
CA PHE A 74 -10.62 10.19 5.85
C PHE A 74 -10.51 10.16 4.33
N GLU A 75 -10.52 11.32 3.69
CA GLU A 75 -10.35 11.45 2.24
C GLU A 75 -9.12 10.69 1.77
N CYS A 76 -9.28 9.98 0.66
CA CYS A 76 -8.23 9.25 -0.02
C CYS A 76 -8.30 9.52 -1.52
N LYS A 77 -7.17 9.88 -2.09
CA LYS A 77 -7.05 10.31 -3.48
C LYS A 77 -5.77 9.79 -4.13
N THR A 78 -5.65 10.02 -5.42
CA THR A 78 -4.46 9.71 -6.21
C THR A 78 -3.16 10.04 -5.48
N GLY A 79 -2.25 9.08 -5.45
CA GLY A 79 -0.93 9.22 -4.81
C GLY A 79 -0.91 8.88 -3.32
N ASP A 80 -2.05 8.89 -2.61
CA ASP A 80 -2.11 8.43 -1.23
C ASP A 80 -1.79 6.93 -1.16
N ILE A 81 -1.13 6.54 -0.07
CA ILE A 81 -0.79 5.14 0.20
C ILE A 81 -1.74 4.62 1.27
N THR A 82 -2.34 3.47 1.02
CA THR A 82 -3.19 2.76 1.98
C THR A 82 -2.50 1.51 2.49
N MET A 83 -2.75 1.16 3.75
CA MET A 83 -2.28 -0.07 4.37
C MET A 83 -3.43 -0.79 5.05
N SER A 84 -3.53 -2.10 4.83
CA SER A 84 -4.48 -2.94 5.55
C SER A 84 -4.10 -3.07 7.03
N CYS A 85 -5.07 -2.85 7.92
CA CYS A 85 -4.87 -2.81 9.37
C CYS A 85 -5.63 -3.89 10.14
N SER A 86 -6.44 -4.71 9.48
CA SER A 86 -7.26 -5.76 10.10
C SER A 86 -7.17 -7.04 9.28
N GLY A 87 -7.23 -8.21 9.91
CA GLY A 87 -7.12 -9.50 9.21
C GLY A 87 -5.77 -9.66 8.52
N THR A 88 -5.70 -9.50 7.21
CA THR A 88 -4.43 -9.47 6.45
C THR A 88 -3.77 -8.10 6.62
N VAL A 89 -2.98 -7.96 7.67
CA VAL A 89 -2.35 -6.69 8.07
C VAL A 89 -1.09 -6.41 7.25
N GLY A 90 -0.81 -5.13 6.98
CA GLY A 90 0.46 -4.64 6.42
C GLY A 90 0.56 -4.77 4.90
N LYS A 91 -0.55 -5.00 4.17
CA LYS A 91 -0.56 -4.87 2.71
C LYS A 91 -0.69 -3.42 2.33
N LEU A 92 0.27 -2.94 1.57
CA LEU A 92 0.38 -1.54 1.13
C LEU A 92 -0.07 -1.39 -0.31
N PHE A 93 -0.74 -0.30 -0.62
CA PHE A 93 -1.18 0.03 -1.97
C PHE A 93 -1.18 1.53 -2.19
N GLN A 94 -0.48 2.00 -3.21
CA GLN A 94 -0.54 3.40 -3.64
C GLN A 94 -1.66 3.56 -4.67
N LEU A 95 -2.54 4.52 -4.44
CA LEU A 95 -3.62 4.83 -5.37
C LEU A 95 -3.06 5.41 -6.67
N PRO A 96 -3.31 4.74 -7.83
CA PRO A 96 -2.82 5.18 -9.13
C PRO A 96 -3.46 6.50 -9.60
N LYS A 97 -2.88 7.10 -10.66
CA LYS A 97 -3.26 8.43 -11.16
C LYS A 97 -4.75 8.63 -11.46
N ASN A 98 -5.45 7.58 -11.87
CA ASN A 98 -6.86 7.66 -12.27
C ASN A 98 -7.83 7.18 -11.18
N SER A 99 -7.36 7.08 -9.95
CA SER A 99 -8.21 6.64 -8.84
C SER A 99 -9.30 7.67 -8.55
N LYS A 100 -10.52 7.17 -8.30
CA LYS A 100 -11.62 8.00 -7.85
C LYS A 100 -11.32 8.58 -6.47
N THR A 101 -11.62 9.84 -6.26
CA THR A 101 -11.62 10.42 -4.90
C THR A 101 -12.64 9.71 -4.03
N GLY A 102 -12.29 9.44 -2.79
CA GLY A 102 -13.16 8.74 -1.86
C GLY A 102 -12.65 8.83 -0.43
N ILE A 103 -13.06 7.88 0.38
CA ILE A 103 -12.60 7.74 1.77
C ILE A 103 -12.09 6.32 2.01
N ILE A 104 -11.28 6.16 3.04
CA ILE A 104 -10.89 4.83 3.54
C ILE A 104 -11.89 4.34 4.61
N ASN A 105 -12.12 3.02 4.66
CA ASN A 105 -12.89 2.40 5.74
C ASN A 105 -12.01 2.08 6.96
N GLN A 106 -12.61 1.59 8.06
CA GLN A 106 -11.94 1.28 9.34
C GLN A 106 -10.82 0.22 9.23
N ALA A 107 -10.80 -0.57 8.18
CA ALA A 107 -9.78 -1.61 7.98
C ALA A 107 -8.49 -1.08 7.34
N LEU A 108 -8.47 0.18 6.91
CA LEU A 108 -7.33 0.83 6.27
C LEU A 108 -6.73 1.94 7.14
N CYS A 109 -5.43 2.12 6.99
CA CYS A 109 -4.69 3.32 7.36
C CYS A 109 -4.17 3.99 6.10
N LYS A 110 -4.28 5.30 6.02
CA LYS A 110 -3.79 6.12 4.91
C LYS A 110 -2.54 6.89 5.32
N PHE A 111 -1.60 7.00 4.39
CA PHE A 111 -0.41 7.82 4.48
C PHE A 111 -0.38 8.80 3.31
N SER A 112 -0.30 10.09 3.61
CA SER A 112 0.02 11.13 2.64
C SER A 112 1.46 11.56 2.90
N LEU A 113 2.36 11.28 1.98
CA LEU A 113 3.78 11.56 2.16
C LEU A 113 4.09 13.05 2.02
N ASN A 114 5.17 13.50 2.63
CA ASN A 114 5.74 14.81 2.38
C ASN A 114 6.94 14.70 1.42
N ASN A 115 7.65 15.80 1.18
CA ASN A 115 8.76 15.89 0.22
C ASN A 115 10.08 15.27 0.69
N LYS A 116 10.16 14.72 1.90
CA LYS A 116 11.37 14.08 2.44
C LYS A 116 11.55 12.65 1.96
N ILE A 117 10.49 12.02 1.49
CA ILE A 117 10.49 10.61 1.10
C ILE A 117 9.74 10.38 -0.20
N ILE A 118 10.28 9.54 -1.06
CA ILE A 118 9.60 9.10 -2.27
C ILE A 118 8.76 7.84 -2.02
N SER A 119 7.65 7.72 -2.73
CA SER A 119 6.65 6.66 -2.50
C SER A 119 7.21 5.24 -2.65
N ILE A 120 8.04 4.98 -3.65
CA ILE A 120 8.62 3.65 -3.90
C ILE A 120 9.53 3.24 -2.73
N TYR A 121 10.38 4.17 -2.24
CA TYR A 121 11.22 3.88 -1.08
C TYR A 121 10.37 3.61 0.17
N PHE A 122 9.38 4.46 0.44
CA PHE A 122 8.44 4.29 1.54
C PHE A 122 7.72 2.93 1.50
N LEU A 123 7.16 2.57 0.35
CA LEU A 123 6.43 1.30 0.18
C LEU A 123 7.34 0.11 0.49
N LYS A 124 8.51 0.02 -0.14
CA LYS A 124 9.44 -1.11 0.07
C LYS A 124 10.00 -1.15 1.48
N TYR A 125 10.25 0.02 2.09
CA TYR A 125 10.70 0.08 3.48
C TYR A 125 9.63 -0.42 4.44
N LEU A 126 8.41 0.10 4.34
CA LEU A 126 7.32 -0.26 5.25
C LEU A 126 6.84 -1.70 5.04
N GLU A 127 6.85 -2.22 3.81
CA GLU A 127 6.65 -3.65 3.53
C GLU A 127 7.63 -4.50 4.35
N LYS A 128 8.92 -4.15 4.30
CA LYS A 128 9.96 -4.89 5.01
C LYS A 128 9.83 -4.81 6.53
N VAL A 129 9.44 -3.64 7.05
CA VAL A 129 9.11 -3.46 8.48
C VAL A 129 7.95 -4.38 8.87
N MET A 130 6.88 -4.41 8.08
CA MET A 130 5.70 -5.23 8.37
C MET A 130 6.01 -6.74 8.30
N GLU A 131 6.85 -7.18 7.37
CA GLU A 131 7.34 -8.56 7.30
C GLU A 131 8.13 -8.93 8.55
N ASN A 132 9.08 -8.09 8.96
CA ASN A 132 9.91 -8.33 10.13
C ASN A 132 9.08 -8.41 11.42
N LEU A 133 8.09 -7.56 11.58
CA LEU A 133 7.16 -7.60 12.71
C LEU A 133 6.36 -8.91 12.77
N LYS A 134 5.98 -9.48 11.63
CA LYS A 134 5.30 -10.79 11.55
C LYS A 134 6.21 -11.94 11.95
N LEU A 135 7.46 -11.94 11.47
CA LEU A 135 8.45 -12.97 11.74
C LEU A 135 8.83 -13.04 13.22
N ASN A 136 8.88 -11.91 13.91
CA ASN A 136 9.23 -11.83 15.33
C ASN A 136 8.08 -12.18 16.28
N GLY A 137 7.07 -12.90 15.80
CA GLY A 137 5.98 -13.43 16.63
C GLY A 137 5.02 -12.40 17.20
N SER A 138 5.18 -11.12 16.85
CA SER A 138 4.18 -10.10 17.12
C SER A 138 3.00 -10.38 16.19
N GLY A 139 2.19 -11.37 16.52
CA GLY A 139 0.98 -11.73 15.78
C GLY A 139 0.01 -10.55 15.75
N ILE A 140 0.38 -9.49 14.97
CA ILE A 140 -0.42 -8.28 14.82
C ILE A 140 -1.63 -8.64 13.98
N LYS A 141 -2.63 -9.23 14.63
CA LYS A 141 -3.93 -9.52 13.99
C LYS A 141 -4.71 -8.22 13.68
N ASN A 142 -4.34 -7.13 14.34
CA ASN A 142 -4.98 -5.83 14.15
C ASN A 142 -4.05 -4.70 14.62
N ILE A 143 -3.73 -3.75 13.74
CA ILE A 143 -3.08 -2.50 14.14
C ILE A 143 -4.17 -1.57 14.65
N SER A 144 -4.48 -1.67 15.94
CA SER A 144 -5.54 -0.89 16.56
C SER A 144 -5.20 0.59 16.72
N SER A 145 -3.91 0.93 16.84
CA SER A 145 -3.47 2.29 17.15
C SER A 145 -2.58 2.90 16.08
N VAL A 146 -2.99 4.03 15.54
CA VAL A 146 -2.15 4.89 14.67
C VAL A 146 -0.90 5.38 15.40
N SER A 147 -0.95 5.52 16.74
CA SER A 147 0.19 5.96 17.53
C SER A 147 1.38 5.02 17.45
N TYR A 148 1.14 3.72 17.31
CA TYR A 148 2.20 2.75 17.08
C TYR A 148 2.87 2.97 15.70
N ILE A 149 2.07 3.11 14.65
CA ILE A 149 2.57 3.34 13.29
C ILE A 149 3.42 4.61 13.22
N LYS A 150 2.95 5.69 13.83
CA LYS A 150 3.63 6.99 13.86
C LYS A 150 5.04 6.93 14.44
N LYS A 151 5.28 6.02 15.38
CA LYS A 151 6.56 5.87 16.11
C LYS A 151 7.55 4.91 15.43
N ILE A 152 7.18 4.27 14.32
CA ILE A 152 8.10 3.39 13.56
C ILE A 152 9.30 4.22 13.10
N ASP A 153 10.49 3.69 13.35
CA ASP A 153 11.73 4.30 12.89
C ASP A 153 11.96 4.00 11.40
N ILE A 154 12.33 5.03 10.67
CA ILE A 154 12.67 4.98 9.25
C ILE A 154 14.10 5.45 9.07
N ASN A 155 14.92 4.63 8.46
CA ASN A 155 16.25 5.03 8.00
C ASN A 155 16.09 5.83 6.70
N LEU A 156 16.39 7.12 6.74
CA LEU A 156 16.09 8.07 5.68
C LEU A 156 17.37 8.46 4.92
N PRO A 157 17.67 7.82 3.77
CA PRO A 157 18.76 8.26 2.90
C PRO A 157 18.41 9.59 2.22
N SER A 158 19.42 10.24 1.61
CA SER A 158 19.17 11.42 0.80
C SER A 158 18.18 11.13 -0.34
N ILE A 159 17.45 12.16 -0.78
CA ILE A 159 16.50 12.04 -1.91
C ILE A 159 17.16 11.47 -3.17
N GLU A 160 18.42 11.83 -3.42
CA GLU A 160 19.18 11.28 -4.54
C GLU A 160 19.35 9.75 -4.44
N LEU A 161 19.67 9.24 -3.25
CA LEU A 161 19.78 7.79 -3.02
C LEU A 161 18.43 7.10 -3.11
N GLN A 162 17.37 7.73 -2.60
CA GLN A 162 16.00 7.22 -2.75
C GLN A 162 15.60 7.12 -4.23
N ASN A 163 15.95 8.10 -5.06
CA ASN A 163 15.69 8.06 -6.50
C ASN A 163 16.47 6.93 -7.18
N LYS A 164 17.77 6.77 -6.88
CA LYS A 164 18.57 5.64 -7.38
C LYS A 164 18.00 4.28 -6.97
N PHE A 165 17.41 4.20 -5.76
CA PHE A 165 16.71 3.00 -5.31
C PHE A 165 15.44 2.75 -6.15
N ALA A 166 14.63 3.78 -6.36
CA ALA A 166 13.40 3.70 -7.15
C ALA A 166 13.67 3.21 -8.58
N GLU A 167 14.65 3.82 -9.27
CA GLU A 167 15.04 3.39 -10.61
C GLU A 167 15.45 1.91 -10.70
N ARG A 168 16.09 1.39 -9.65
CA ARG A 168 16.46 -0.03 -9.60
C ARG A 168 15.26 -0.92 -9.35
N VAL A 169 14.36 -0.53 -8.45
CA VAL A 169 13.13 -1.26 -8.18
C VAL A 169 12.29 -1.34 -9.46
N GLU A 170 12.08 -0.22 -10.15
CA GLU A 170 11.32 -0.18 -11.40
C GLU A 170 11.93 -1.09 -12.48
N LYS A 171 13.27 -1.09 -12.61
CA LYS A 171 13.96 -2.00 -13.54
C LYS A 171 13.74 -3.47 -13.18
N ILE A 172 13.82 -3.81 -11.89
CA ILE A 172 13.61 -5.18 -11.41
C ILE A 172 12.16 -5.60 -11.65
N GLU A 173 11.18 -4.74 -11.32
CA GLU A 173 9.76 -5.03 -11.52
C GLU A 173 9.44 -5.23 -13.01
N LYS A 174 10.02 -4.41 -13.90
CA LYS A 174 9.87 -4.58 -15.35
C LYS A 174 10.45 -5.91 -15.83
N LEU A 175 11.67 -6.25 -15.39
CA LEU A 175 12.29 -7.54 -15.74
C LEU A 175 11.48 -8.73 -15.22
N SER A 176 10.99 -8.66 -13.98
CA SER A 176 10.12 -9.71 -13.42
C SER A 176 8.87 -9.92 -14.27
N PHE A 177 8.22 -8.84 -14.67
CA PHE A 177 7.04 -8.91 -15.53
C PHE A 177 7.34 -9.54 -16.90
N GLU A 178 8.46 -9.17 -17.53
CA GLU A 178 8.90 -9.76 -18.81
C GLU A 178 9.22 -11.26 -18.67
N ILE A 179 9.86 -11.66 -17.56
CA ILE A 179 10.15 -13.06 -17.27
C ILE A 179 8.85 -13.86 -17.04
N GLU A 180 7.93 -13.35 -16.23
CA GLU A 180 6.64 -14.01 -15.97
C GLU A 180 5.84 -14.21 -17.28
N LYS A 181 5.85 -13.21 -18.16
CA LYS A 181 5.24 -13.32 -19.49
C LYS A 181 5.89 -14.43 -20.33
N SER A 182 7.22 -14.48 -20.35
CA SER A 182 7.97 -15.49 -21.09
C SER A 182 7.72 -16.90 -20.55
N ILE A 183 7.64 -17.07 -19.24
CA ILE A 183 7.28 -18.35 -18.60
C ILE A 183 5.90 -18.80 -19.09
N LYS A 184 4.90 -17.91 -19.03
CA LYS A 184 3.54 -18.23 -19.47
C LYS A 184 3.46 -18.61 -20.95
N GLU A 185 4.22 -17.92 -21.81
CA GLU A 185 4.32 -18.25 -23.23
C GLU A 185 4.95 -19.64 -23.44
N ALA A 186 6.00 -19.98 -22.70
CA ALA A 186 6.64 -21.30 -22.74
C ALA A 186 5.70 -22.41 -22.24
N GLU A 187 4.96 -22.19 -21.16
CA GLU A 187 3.94 -23.13 -20.66
C GLU A 187 2.83 -23.37 -21.68
N ASN A 188 2.34 -22.32 -22.35
CA ASN A 188 1.32 -22.44 -23.40
C ASN A 188 1.85 -23.26 -24.59
N LEU A 189 3.10 -23.02 -25.01
CA LEU A 189 3.73 -23.78 -26.10
C LEU A 189 3.90 -25.24 -25.70
N TYR A 190 4.38 -25.53 -24.51
CA TYR A 190 4.52 -26.87 -23.97
C TYR A 190 3.17 -27.62 -24.02
N ASN A 191 2.11 -27.03 -23.48
CA ASN A 191 0.78 -27.63 -23.46
C ASN A 191 0.25 -27.88 -24.91
N SER A 192 0.48 -26.93 -25.81
CA SER A 192 0.11 -27.10 -27.22
C SER A 192 0.83 -28.28 -27.91
N LEU A 193 2.13 -28.44 -27.60
CA LEU A 193 2.91 -29.59 -28.14
C LEU A 193 2.45 -30.91 -27.53
N MET A 194 2.20 -30.93 -26.21
CA MET A 194 1.69 -32.13 -25.53
C MET A 194 0.37 -32.61 -26.16
N ASN A 195 -0.59 -31.69 -26.32
CA ASN A 195 -1.89 -32.04 -26.94
C ASN A 195 -1.72 -32.50 -28.38
N LYS A 196 -0.79 -31.91 -29.14
CA LYS A 196 -0.56 -32.28 -30.55
C LYS A 196 0.04 -33.67 -30.74
N TYR A 197 0.89 -34.10 -29.79
CA TYR A 197 1.69 -35.32 -29.98
C TYR A 197 1.27 -36.49 -29.07
N PHE A 198 0.45 -36.26 -28.06
CA PHE A 198 0.07 -37.26 -27.04
C PHE A 198 -1.46 -37.41 -26.86
N GLU A 199 -2.28 -36.58 -27.49
CA GLU A 199 -3.72 -36.77 -27.70
C GLU A 199 -4.00 -37.05 -29.20
#